data_bc3f22d6fddec50b77c9ae355c456a70
#
_entry.id   bc3f22d6fddec50b77c9ae355c456a70
#
_cell.length_a   1.000
_cell.length_b   1.000
_cell.length_c   1.000
_cell.angle_alpha   90.00
_cell.angle_beta   90.00
_cell.angle_gamma   90.00
#
_symmetry.space_group_name_H-M   'P 1'
#
loop_
_entity.id
_entity.type
_entity.pdbx_description
1 polymer ?
#
loop_
_entity_poly.entity_id
_entity_poly.type
_entity_poly.pdbx_seq_one_letter_code
_entity_poly.pdbx_strand_id
1 'polypeptide(L)'
;MSRVRNRLVRRISTPNQGPSVLDPIGSSKSKFFRQPISSPFEHRPQSEVMAGGQWLLCADGDWPPESVWKPLSECCDVIVGVDGGTDAAISRNIAVNLATGDFDSITDTEVERIALPDQNSSDLEKTLLFAAESGAETVEVVGVEGGEIDHQLAAFAALIEAPPELDIHLHMSEHVVMRCLDELEVVLPEGTKLSLFAFTACANVSISGVEFPLEEEPRAFSTRGLHNVALGGPIHIQSDGPLVVVISGH
;
A
#
# COMPACT_ATOMS: atom_id res chain seq x y z
N MET A 1 9.05 5.69 30.17
CA MET A 1 9.22 5.73 28.72
C MET A 1 8.01 5.02 28.11
N SER A 2 7.04 5.76 27.64
CA SER A 2 5.75 5.26 27.16
C SER A 2 5.89 4.89 25.69
N ARG A 3 5.63 3.62 25.34
CA ARG A 3 5.54 3.16 23.95
C ARG A 3 4.25 3.71 23.36
N VAL A 4 4.36 4.73 22.51
CA VAL A 4 3.24 5.18 21.67
C VAL A 4 3.06 4.11 20.59
N ARG A 5 2.02 3.29 20.71
CA ARG A 5 1.56 2.42 19.64
C ARG A 5 0.74 3.31 18.70
N ASN A 6 1.25 3.61 17.52
CA ASN A 6 0.47 4.16 16.44
C ASN A 6 -0.56 3.09 16.03
N ARG A 7 -1.79 3.27 16.46
CA ARG A 7 -2.90 2.38 16.09
C ARG A 7 -3.61 3.05 14.93
N LEU A 8 -3.35 2.56 13.73
CA LEU A 8 -4.14 2.88 12.54
C LEU A 8 -5.54 2.25 12.73
N VAL A 9 -6.58 3.03 12.63
CA VAL A 9 -7.95 2.56 12.80
C VAL A 9 -8.72 2.86 11.53
N ARG A 10 -9.01 1.82 10.76
CA ARG A 10 -9.93 1.91 9.63
C ARG A 10 -11.34 1.60 10.10
N ARG A 11 -12.32 2.48 9.86
CA ARG A 11 -13.74 2.15 10.00
C ARG A 11 -14.24 1.54 8.70
N ILE A 12 -14.75 0.33 8.76
CA ILE A 12 -15.50 -0.31 7.68
C ILE A 12 -16.94 0.17 7.79
N SER A 13 -17.41 0.95 6.81
CA SER A 13 -18.82 1.29 6.68
C SER A 13 -19.54 0.19 5.90
N THR A 14 -20.55 -0.44 6.51
CA THR A 14 -21.44 -1.38 5.82
C THR A 14 -22.34 -0.63 4.83
N PRO A 15 -22.62 -1.14 3.63
CA PRO A 15 -23.47 -0.47 2.66
C PRO A 15 -24.93 -0.47 3.12
N ASN A 16 -25.53 0.72 3.18
CA ASN A 16 -26.93 0.92 3.45
C ASN A 16 -27.74 0.68 2.17
N GLN A 17 -28.70 -0.23 2.22
CA GLN A 17 -29.58 -0.55 1.09
C GLN A 17 -30.74 0.41 0.99
N GLY A 18 -30.98 0.91 -0.23
CA GLY A 18 -32.27 1.27 -0.79
C GLY A 18 -32.62 2.74 -0.94
N PRO A 19 -33.62 3.14 -1.73
CA PRO A 19 -34.06 2.54 -2.97
C PRO A 19 -34.02 3.50 -4.18
N SER A 20 -34.11 2.90 -5.35
CA SER A 20 -34.41 3.36 -6.71
C SER A 20 -35.05 4.75 -6.94
N VAL A 21 -34.65 5.40 -8.05
CA VAL A 21 -35.46 5.81 -9.23
C VAL A 21 -34.89 7.06 -9.92
N LEU A 22 -34.73 6.92 -11.26
CA LEU A 22 -34.66 7.91 -12.33
C LEU A 22 -33.27 8.35 -12.82
N ASP A 23 -32.91 7.77 -13.99
CA ASP A 23 -32.04 8.39 -15.00
C ASP A 23 -32.61 9.73 -15.49
N PRO A 24 -31.74 10.69 -15.88
CA PRO A 24 -31.53 10.83 -17.29
C PRO A 24 -30.12 11.29 -17.77
N ILE A 25 -29.74 10.77 -18.93
CA ILE A 25 -29.03 11.40 -20.05
C ILE A 25 -27.53 11.69 -19.88
N GLY A 26 -26.71 10.82 -20.47
CA GLY A 26 -25.67 11.14 -21.43
C GLY A 26 -24.42 11.85 -20.95
N SER A 27 -23.44 11.13 -20.43
CA SER A 27 -22.04 11.49 -20.61
C SER A 27 -21.21 10.23 -20.86
N SER A 28 -20.43 10.26 -21.92
CA SER A 28 -19.58 9.18 -22.37
C SER A 28 -18.56 8.82 -21.27
N LYS A 29 -18.84 7.76 -20.54
CA LYS A 29 -17.88 7.14 -19.64
C LYS A 29 -16.94 6.30 -20.48
N SER A 30 -15.70 6.70 -20.59
CA SER A 30 -14.61 5.84 -20.99
C SER A 30 -14.57 4.65 -20.03
N LYS A 31 -15.15 3.53 -20.44
CA LYS A 31 -15.07 2.28 -19.70
C LYS A 31 -13.69 1.68 -19.97
N PHE A 32 -12.77 1.85 -19.08
CA PHE A 32 -11.70 0.87 -18.96
C PHE A 32 -12.31 -0.41 -18.39
N PHE A 33 -12.85 -1.23 -19.28
CA PHE A 33 -13.17 -2.61 -18.98
C PHE A 33 -11.84 -3.37 -18.88
N ARG A 34 -11.32 -3.57 -17.66
CA ARG A 34 -10.46 -4.74 -17.46
C ARG A 34 -11.35 -5.96 -17.69
N GLN A 35 -11.02 -6.77 -18.69
CA GLN A 35 -11.56 -8.12 -18.76
C GLN A 35 -11.16 -8.84 -17.47
N PRO A 36 -12.03 -9.72 -16.91
CA PRO A 36 -11.60 -10.56 -15.80
C PRO A 36 -10.41 -11.38 -16.29
N ILE A 37 -9.23 -11.09 -15.73
CA ILE A 37 -8.04 -11.89 -15.93
C ILE A 37 -8.38 -13.22 -15.27
N SER A 38 -8.42 -14.30 -16.05
CA SER A 38 -8.47 -15.65 -15.50
C SER A 38 -7.27 -15.78 -14.56
N SER A 39 -7.52 -16.06 -13.29
CA SER A 39 -6.47 -16.19 -12.26
C SER A 39 -5.35 -17.07 -12.79
N PRO A 40 -4.08 -16.59 -12.80
CA PRO A 40 -2.94 -17.41 -13.24
C PRO A 40 -2.62 -18.57 -12.29
N PHE A 41 -3.39 -18.76 -11.21
CA PHE A 41 -3.10 -19.68 -10.11
C PHE A 41 -3.90 -20.99 -10.10
N GLU A 42 -4.49 -21.41 -11.22
CA GLU A 42 -5.28 -22.64 -11.30
C GLU A 42 -4.49 -23.96 -11.00
N HIS A 43 -3.18 -23.89 -10.75
CA HIS A 43 -2.35 -25.06 -10.40
C HIS A 43 -1.51 -24.78 -9.14
N ARG A 44 -2.18 -24.60 -7.99
CA ARG A 44 -1.47 -24.66 -6.70
C ARG A 44 -1.33 -26.11 -6.23
N PRO A 45 -0.10 -26.57 -5.89
CA PRO A 45 0.02 -27.61 -4.88
C PRO A 45 -0.57 -27.06 -3.57
N GLN A 46 -1.37 -27.86 -2.89
CA GLN A 46 -1.95 -27.54 -1.58
C GLN A 46 -0.85 -27.52 -0.48
N SER A 47 0.10 -26.60 -0.56
CA SER A 47 0.84 -26.15 0.61
C SER A 47 -0.12 -25.25 1.39
N GLU A 48 -0.23 -25.46 2.67
CA GLU A 48 -1.17 -24.84 3.62
C GLU A 48 -1.38 -23.39 3.27
N VAL A 49 -2.62 -23.02 3.01
CA VAL A 49 -3.06 -21.63 2.79
C VAL A 49 -2.52 -20.83 3.97
N MET A 50 -1.58 -19.94 3.72
CA MET A 50 -1.10 -18.98 4.72
C MET A 50 -2.28 -18.08 5.02
N ALA A 51 -2.99 -18.41 6.10
CA ALA A 51 -4.23 -17.76 6.47
C ALA A 51 -3.95 -16.34 6.89
N GLY A 52 -4.59 -15.37 6.22
CA GLY A 52 -4.84 -13.99 6.68
C GLY A 52 -3.68 -13.31 7.43
N GLY A 53 -3.89 -12.05 7.85
CA GLY A 53 -2.97 -11.40 8.78
C GLY A 53 -2.10 -10.32 8.16
N GLN A 54 -1.00 -10.01 8.84
CA GLN A 54 -0.07 -8.95 8.49
C GLN A 54 1.15 -9.52 7.74
N TRP A 55 1.38 -9.01 6.54
CA TRP A 55 2.49 -9.44 5.69
C TRP A 55 3.56 -8.36 5.59
N LEU A 56 4.83 -8.77 5.54
CA LEU A 56 5.96 -7.91 5.22
C LEU A 56 6.50 -8.26 3.84
N LEU A 57 6.45 -7.32 2.91
CA LEU A 57 7.09 -7.44 1.60
C LEU A 57 8.44 -6.72 1.61
N CYS A 58 9.47 -7.44 1.25
CA CYS A 58 10.85 -6.98 1.21
C CYS A 58 11.28 -6.78 -0.24
N ALA A 59 11.42 -5.53 -0.70
CA ALA A 59 11.95 -5.19 -2.02
C ALA A 59 13.45 -4.85 -1.95
N ASP A 60 14.09 -4.64 -3.09
CA ASP A 60 15.56 -4.53 -3.23
C ASP A 60 16.09 -3.09 -3.21
N GLY A 61 15.26 -2.09 -2.97
CA GLY A 61 15.68 -0.69 -2.83
C GLY A 61 16.26 -0.36 -1.45
N ASP A 62 16.37 0.93 -1.15
CA ASP A 62 16.83 1.41 0.16
C ASP A 62 15.78 1.11 1.24
N TRP A 63 16.25 0.60 2.36
CA TRP A 63 15.41 0.22 3.49
C TRP A 63 15.33 1.35 4.51
N PRO A 64 14.19 1.47 5.22
CA PRO A 64 14.10 2.36 6.37
C PRO A 64 15.09 1.95 7.47
N PRO A 65 15.32 2.79 8.50
CA PRO A 65 16.20 2.45 9.63
C PRO A 65 15.81 1.14 10.32
N GLU A 66 16.79 0.46 10.96
CA GLU A 66 16.54 -0.80 11.67
C GLU A 66 15.45 -0.68 12.73
N SER A 67 15.30 0.48 13.35
CA SER A 67 14.23 0.77 14.31
C SER A 67 12.83 0.67 13.72
N VAL A 68 12.70 0.69 12.39
CA VAL A 68 11.45 0.58 11.64
C VAL A 68 11.25 -0.85 11.13
N TRP A 69 12.17 -1.36 10.28
CA TRP A 69 11.98 -2.65 9.63
C TRP A 69 12.07 -3.84 10.60
N LYS A 70 12.87 -3.75 11.65
CA LYS A 70 13.06 -4.88 12.56
C LYS A 70 11.78 -5.24 13.36
N PRO A 71 11.08 -4.28 14.00
CA PRO A 71 9.79 -4.58 14.62
C PRO A 71 8.76 -5.13 13.62
N LEU A 72 8.76 -4.68 12.37
CA LEU A 72 7.88 -5.21 11.33
C LEU A 72 8.19 -6.67 11.04
N SER A 73 9.48 -7.02 10.87
CA SER A 73 9.91 -8.40 10.66
C SER A 73 9.63 -9.35 11.84
N GLU A 74 9.45 -8.81 13.05
CA GLU A 74 9.16 -9.57 14.25
C GLU A 74 7.65 -9.73 14.52
N CYS A 75 6.80 -8.88 13.94
CA CYS A 75 5.36 -8.88 14.18
C CYS A 75 4.52 -9.37 13.00
N CYS A 76 5.04 -9.35 11.78
CA CYS A 76 4.32 -9.85 10.62
C CYS A 76 4.24 -11.37 10.61
N ASP A 77 3.09 -11.89 10.19
CA ASP A 77 2.82 -13.34 10.14
C ASP A 77 3.55 -14.01 8.97
N VAL A 78 3.72 -13.28 7.86
CA VAL A 78 4.34 -13.76 6.64
C VAL A 78 5.33 -12.74 6.11
N ILE A 79 6.55 -13.19 5.78
CA ILE A 79 7.61 -12.36 5.20
C ILE A 79 7.91 -12.86 3.79
N VAL A 80 7.75 -11.98 2.81
CA VAL A 80 7.92 -12.27 1.39
C VAL A 80 9.07 -11.44 0.82
N GLY A 81 10.03 -12.10 0.22
CA GLY A 81 11.03 -11.43 -0.61
C GLY A 81 10.47 -11.17 -2.01
N VAL A 82 10.50 -9.93 -2.47
CA VAL A 82 10.11 -9.54 -3.82
C VAL A 82 11.37 -9.49 -4.67
N ASP A 83 11.56 -10.49 -5.53
CA ASP A 83 12.75 -10.69 -6.33
C ASP A 83 14.05 -10.51 -5.53
N GLY A 84 14.98 -9.63 -5.93
CA GLY A 84 16.24 -9.32 -5.23
C GLY A 84 16.06 -8.90 -3.76
N GLY A 85 14.88 -8.43 -3.38
CA GLY A 85 14.52 -8.16 -1.99
C GLY A 85 14.61 -9.38 -1.06
N THR A 86 14.58 -10.58 -1.62
CA THR A 86 14.85 -11.83 -0.88
C THR A 86 16.26 -11.83 -0.30
N ASP A 87 17.26 -11.54 -1.11
CA ASP A 87 18.67 -11.48 -0.69
C ASP A 87 18.89 -10.29 0.26
N ALA A 88 18.23 -9.17 0.02
CA ALA A 88 18.27 -8.00 0.89
C ALA A 88 17.74 -8.31 2.30
N ALA A 89 16.66 -9.07 2.43
CA ALA A 89 16.10 -9.50 3.71
C ALA A 89 17.02 -10.51 4.43
N ILE A 90 17.50 -11.51 3.71
CA ILE A 90 18.42 -12.55 4.25
C ILE A 90 19.72 -11.91 4.78
N SER A 91 20.27 -10.92 4.06
CA SER A 91 21.48 -10.20 4.50
C SER A 91 21.30 -9.46 5.82
N ARG A 92 20.04 -9.15 6.20
CA ARG A 92 19.63 -8.53 7.46
C ARG A 92 19.24 -9.55 8.54
N ASN A 93 19.48 -10.85 8.28
CA ASN A 93 19.09 -11.97 9.13
C ASN A 93 17.57 -12.08 9.36
N ILE A 94 16.77 -11.70 8.36
CA ILE A 94 15.33 -11.88 8.37
C ILE A 94 15.03 -13.26 7.77
N ALA A 95 14.22 -14.05 8.48
CA ALA A 95 13.75 -15.34 7.99
C ALA A 95 12.61 -15.11 6.98
N VAL A 96 12.91 -15.27 5.70
CA VAL A 96 11.92 -15.13 4.61
C VAL A 96 11.12 -16.42 4.47
N ASN A 97 9.79 -16.30 4.43
CA ASN A 97 8.89 -17.46 4.27
C ASN A 97 8.84 -17.92 2.81
N LEU A 98 8.77 -16.97 1.88
CA LEU A 98 8.73 -17.26 0.44
C LEU A 98 9.31 -16.10 -0.38
N ALA A 99 9.74 -16.40 -1.60
CA ALA A 99 10.18 -15.43 -2.58
C ALA A 99 9.20 -15.39 -3.77
N THR A 100 8.94 -14.20 -4.30
CA THR A 100 8.08 -13.96 -5.46
C THR A 100 8.84 -13.18 -6.52
N GLY A 101 8.48 -13.33 -7.79
CA GLY A 101 9.12 -12.64 -8.91
C GLY A 101 9.43 -13.58 -10.05
N ASP A 102 10.33 -13.17 -10.96
CA ASP A 102 10.86 -14.01 -12.04
C ASP A 102 12.20 -14.69 -11.69
N PHE A 103 12.78 -14.30 -10.55
CA PHE A 103 13.97 -14.88 -9.92
C PHE A 103 15.30 -14.70 -10.70
N ASP A 104 15.37 -13.73 -11.57
CA ASP A 104 16.60 -13.45 -12.32
C ASP A 104 17.66 -12.73 -11.44
N SER A 105 17.23 -12.09 -10.36
CA SER A 105 18.06 -11.33 -9.42
C SER A 105 18.32 -12.04 -8.07
N ILE A 106 17.75 -13.23 -7.85
CA ILE A 106 17.96 -13.99 -6.60
C ILE A 106 19.17 -14.91 -6.75
N THR A 107 20.16 -14.75 -5.86
CA THR A 107 21.32 -15.60 -5.89
C THR A 107 21.05 -16.96 -5.27
N ASP A 108 21.28 -17.59 -4.43
CA ASP A 108 20.94 -18.96 -4.03
C ASP A 108 20.20 -18.95 -2.68
N THR A 109 18.97 -19.43 -2.68
CA THR A 109 18.22 -19.54 -1.44
C THR A 109 17.48 -20.87 -1.35
N GLU A 110 17.36 -21.40 -0.14
CA GLU A 110 16.48 -22.52 0.17
C GLU A 110 15.03 -22.07 0.37
N VAL A 111 14.74 -20.78 0.12
CA VAL A 111 13.40 -20.21 0.29
C VAL A 111 12.46 -20.73 -0.77
N GLU A 112 11.23 -21.05 -0.41
CA GLU A 112 10.16 -21.43 -1.34
C GLU A 112 9.94 -20.29 -2.35
N ARG A 113 9.81 -20.65 -3.64
CA ARG A 113 9.70 -19.70 -4.74
C ARG A 113 8.35 -19.80 -5.43
N ILE A 114 7.66 -18.68 -5.60
CA ILE A 114 6.41 -18.58 -6.33
C ILE A 114 6.63 -17.68 -7.54
N ALA A 115 6.74 -18.28 -8.73
CA ALA A 115 6.93 -17.54 -9.96
C ALA A 115 5.68 -16.73 -10.32
N LEU A 116 5.87 -15.44 -10.60
CA LEU A 116 4.85 -14.51 -11.05
C LEU A 116 5.20 -14.02 -12.47
N PRO A 117 4.88 -14.78 -13.51
CA PRO A 117 5.47 -14.63 -14.85
C PRO A 117 4.89 -13.48 -15.67
N ASP A 118 3.91 -12.72 -15.16
CA ASP A 118 3.36 -11.57 -15.89
C ASP A 118 4.45 -10.51 -16.11
N GLN A 119 4.65 -10.12 -17.38
CA GLN A 119 5.65 -9.12 -17.78
C GLN A 119 5.04 -7.72 -17.95
N ASN A 120 3.73 -7.55 -17.70
CA ASN A 120 3.04 -6.26 -17.89
C ASN A 120 2.97 -5.42 -16.61
N SER A 121 3.36 -5.99 -15.47
CA SER A 121 3.35 -5.32 -14.18
C SER A 121 4.63 -5.56 -13.39
N SER A 122 4.89 -4.68 -12.41
CA SER A 122 6.06 -4.80 -11.54
C SER A 122 5.95 -6.00 -10.60
N ASP A 123 7.09 -6.53 -10.13
CA ASP A 123 7.09 -7.63 -9.17
C ASP A 123 6.37 -7.26 -7.87
N LEU A 124 6.47 -5.99 -7.44
CA LEU A 124 5.72 -5.50 -6.29
C LEU A 124 4.20 -5.56 -6.52
N GLU A 125 3.70 -5.10 -7.67
CA GLU A 125 2.26 -5.16 -7.99
C GLU A 125 1.77 -6.61 -8.01
N LYS A 126 2.50 -7.50 -8.71
CA LYS A 126 2.19 -8.95 -8.76
C LYS A 126 2.16 -9.57 -7.36
N THR A 127 3.12 -9.19 -6.51
CA THR A 127 3.19 -9.70 -5.14
C THR A 127 2.07 -9.18 -4.26
N LEU A 128 1.66 -7.92 -4.41
CA LEU A 128 0.48 -7.37 -3.72
C LEU A 128 -0.81 -8.09 -4.13
N LEU A 129 -0.97 -8.39 -5.42
CA LEU A 129 -2.10 -9.18 -5.89
C LEU A 129 -2.08 -10.59 -5.30
N PHE A 130 -0.91 -11.25 -5.31
CA PHE A 130 -0.71 -12.56 -4.69
C PHE A 130 -1.02 -12.54 -3.18
N ALA A 131 -0.60 -11.51 -2.45
CA ALA A 131 -0.89 -11.35 -1.02
C ALA A 131 -2.41 -11.24 -0.78
N ALA A 132 -3.13 -10.44 -1.56
CA ALA A 132 -4.58 -10.33 -1.47
C ALA A 132 -5.29 -11.66 -1.73
N GLU A 133 -4.92 -12.37 -2.80
CA GLU A 133 -5.48 -13.69 -3.14
C GLU A 133 -5.14 -14.77 -2.08
N SER A 134 -4.07 -14.54 -1.32
CA SER A 134 -3.66 -15.41 -0.20
C SER A 134 -4.31 -15.02 1.14
N GLY A 135 -5.12 -13.95 1.16
CA GLY A 135 -5.89 -13.53 2.32
C GLY A 135 -5.15 -12.56 3.24
N ALA A 136 -4.07 -11.89 2.79
CA ALA A 136 -3.45 -10.82 3.56
C ALA A 136 -4.48 -9.70 3.81
N GLU A 137 -4.46 -9.12 5.00
CA GLU A 137 -5.31 -7.98 5.37
C GLU A 137 -4.48 -6.68 5.38
N THR A 138 -3.29 -6.73 5.97
CA THR A 138 -2.36 -5.61 6.04
C THR A 138 -1.03 -6.00 5.41
N VAL A 139 -0.47 -5.11 4.61
CA VAL A 139 0.81 -5.31 3.94
C VAL A 139 1.75 -4.16 4.25
N GLU A 140 2.81 -4.48 4.96
CA GLU A 140 3.94 -3.59 5.22
C GLU A 140 4.99 -3.81 4.13
N VAL A 141 5.49 -2.76 3.50
CA VAL A 141 6.47 -2.87 2.42
C VAL A 141 7.72 -2.09 2.77
N VAL A 142 8.89 -2.69 2.62
CA VAL A 142 10.21 -2.06 2.80
C VAL A 142 11.05 -2.24 1.55
N GLY A 143 12.08 -1.40 1.36
CA GLY A 143 12.99 -1.49 0.23
C GLY A 143 12.41 -0.94 -1.09
N VAL A 144 11.55 0.06 -1.02
CA VAL A 144 10.93 0.71 -2.19
C VAL A 144 11.47 2.12 -2.47
N GLU A 145 12.42 2.57 -1.67
CA GLU A 145 13.09 3.88 -1.81
C GLU A 145 14.42 3.74 -2.54
N GLY A 146 14.96 4.85 -3.04
CA GLY A 146 16.25 4.84 -3.75
C GLY A 146 16.19 4.26 -5.17
N GLY A 147 17.35 3.98 -5.74
CA GLY A 147 17.47 3.43 -7.08
C GLY A 147 16.97 4.37 -8.18
N GLU A 148 16.44 3.79 -9.27
CA GLU A 148 15.92 4.52 -10.41
C GLU A 148 14.56 5.17 -10.10
N ILE A 149 14.34 6.38 -10.59
CA ILE A 149 13.12 7.16 -10.30
C ILE A 149 11.83 6.50 -10.82
N ASP A 150 11.92 5.76 -11.91
CA ASP A 150 10.80 5.03 -12.48
C ASP A 150 10.36 3.87 -11.57
N HIS A 151 11.28 3.18 -10.90
CA HIS A 151 10.98 2.16 -9.91
C HIS A 151 10.27 2.76 -8.68
N GLN A 152 10.69 3.95 -8.22
CA GLN A 152 10.01 4.64 -7.14
C GLN A 152 8.58 5.06 -7.55
N LEU A 153 8.41 5.57 -8.78
CA LEU A 153 7.08 5.90 -9.32
C LEU A 153 6.21 4.64 -9.49
N ALA A 154 6.82 3.52 -9.92
CA ALA A 154 6.13 2.24 -10.02
C ALA A 154 5.65 1.72 -8.66
N ALA A 155 6.38 1.96 -7.57
CA ALA A 155 5.93 1.60 -6.22
C ALA A 155 4.67 2.39 -5.81
N PHE A 156 4.57 3.67 -6.15
CA PHE A 156 3.35 4.45 -5.92
C PHE A 156 2.19 4.01 -6.83
N ALA A 157 2.48 3.63 -8.07
CA ALA A 157 1.46 3.06 -8.96
C ALA A 157 0.94 1.73 -8.41
N ALA A 158 1.82 0.82 -7.99
CA ALA A 158 1.46 -0.45 -7.38
C ALA A 158 0.61 -0.27 -6.11
N LEU A 159 0.93 0.74 -5.27
CA LEU A 159 0.13 1.11 -4.09
C LEU A 159 -1.32 1.47 -4.48
N ILE A 160 -1.50 2.23 -5.57
CA ILE A 160 -2.83 2.67 -6.02
C ILE A 160 -3.60 1.55 -6.72
N GLU A 161 -2.91 0.74 -7.53
CA GLU A 161 -3.51 -0.32 -8.35
C GLU A 161 -3.81 -1.60 -7.58
N ALA A 162 -3.15 -1.80 -6.43
CA ALA A 162 -3.35 -2.98 -5.58
C ALA A 162 -4.83 -3.18 -5.20
N PRO A 163 -5.26 -4.42 -4.95
CA PRO A 163 -6.62 -4.75 -4.54
C PRO A 163 -7.13 -3.88 -3.38
N PRO A 164 -8.35 -3.35 -3.45
CA PRO A 164 -8.85 -2.35 -2.49
C PRO A 164 -9.00 -2.88 -1.06
N GLU A 165 -9.10 -4.18 -0.88
CA GLU A 165 -9.19 -4.84 0.41
C GLU A 165 -7.90 -4.83 1.23
N LEU A 166 -6.74 -4.62 0.58
CA LEU A 166 -5.47 -4.54 1.29
C LEU A 166 -5.28 -3.18 1.95
N ASP A 167 -4.88 -3.18 3.22
CA ASP A 167 -4.29 -2.02 3.89
C ASP A 167 -2.77 -2.05 3.68
N ILE A 168 -2.23 -1.04 2.97
CA ILE A 168 -0.84 -1.07 2.50
C ILE A 168 -0.07 0.13 3.02
N HIS A 169 1.11 -0.14 3.60
CA HIS A 169 2.03 0.86 4.11
C HIS A 169 3.40 0.68 3.46
N LEU A 170 3.87 1.68 2.70
CA LEU A 170 5.24 1.70 2.19
C LEU A 170 6.13 2.44 3.21
N HIS A 171 7.09 1.75 3.79
CA HIS A 171 8.03 2.31 4.76
C HIS A 171 9.30 2.77 4.04
N MET A 172 9.50 4.07 4.02
CA MET A 172 10.68 4.75 3.49
C MET A 172 11.56 5.26 4.64
N SER A 173 12.73 5.83 4.34
CA SER A 173 13.70 6.27 5.35
C SER A 173 13.11 7.23 6.40
N GLU A 174 12.29 8.17 5.97
CA GLU A 174 11.71 9.22 6.83
C GLU A 174 10.18 9.32 6.73
N HIS A 175 9.53 8.42 5.96
CA HIS A 175 8.11 8.53 5.67
C HIS A 175 7.42 7.18 5.66
N VAL A 176 6.16 7.19 6.05
CA VAL A 176 5.22 6.12 5.72
C VAL A 176 4.27 6.64 4.64
N VAL A 177 4.10 5.85 3.59
CA VAL A 177 3.20 6.18 2.49
C VAL A 177 2.04 5.20 2.47
N MET A 178 0.84 5.74 2.47
CA MET A 178 -0.41 5.01 2.49
C MET A 178 -1.29 5.45 1.32
N ARG A 179 -2.39 4.75 1.10
CA ARG A 179 -3.43 5.21 0.17
C ARG A 179 -4.75 5.46 0.89
N CYS A 180 -5.51 6.43 0.38
CA CYS A 180 -6.92 6.61 0.69
C CYS A 180 -7.71 6.37 -0.59
N LEU A 181 -8.58 5.36 -0.63
CA LEU A 181 -9.43 5.05 -1.78
C LEU A 181 -10.81 5.70 -1.65
N ASP A 182 -11.31 5.79 -0.45
CA ASP A 182 -12.61 6.36 -0.06
C ASP A 182 -12.49 7.10 1.26
N GLU A 183 -12.08 6.41 2.33
CA GLU A 183 -11.88 6.97 3.66
C GLU A 183 -10.59 6.40 4.30
N LEU A 184 -9.86 7.27 5.00
CA LEU A 184 -8.69 6.90 5.80
C LEU A 184 -8.73 7.65 7.12
N GLU A 185 -8.61 6.94 8.24
CA GLU A 185 -8.42 7.50 9.56
C GLU A 185 -7.05 7.10 10.12
N VAL A 186 -6.25 8.09 10.51
CA VAL A 186 -4.96 7.88 11.16
C VAL A 186 -4.85 8.76 12.40
N VAL A 187 -4.15 8.30 13.43
CA VAL A 187 -3.88 9.09 14.64
C VAL A 187 -2.44 9.54 14.63
N LEU A 188 -2.22 10.85 14.54
CA LEU A 188 -0.88 11.43 14.44
C LEU A 188 -0.56 12.36 15.62
N PRO A 189 0.70 12.39 16.08
CA PRO A 189 1.18 13.40 17.02
C PRO A 189 1.03 14.81 16.46
N GLU A 190 0.83 15.81 17.33
CA GLU A 190 0.88 17.23 16.96
C GLU A 190 2.23 17.57 16.27
N GLY A 191 2.16 18.36 15.20
CA GLY A 191 3.34 18.77 14.43
C GLY A 191 3.80 17.78 13.37
N THR A 192 3.23 16.55 13.30
CA THR A 192 3.53 15.60 12.23
C THR A 192 3.14 16.19 10.89
N LYS A 193 4.06 16.17 9.92
CA LYS A 193 3.78 16.63 8.55
C LYS A 193 3.15 15.53 7.74
N LEU A 194 2.19 15.88 6.91
CA LEU A 194 1.60 14.96 5.93
C LEU A 194 1.30 15.69 4.62
N SER A 195 1.34 14.93 3.53
CA SER A 195 1.07 15.45 2.18
C SER A 195 0.06 14.54 1.48
N LEU A 196 -0.80 15.14 0.65
CA LEU A 196 -1.79 14.43 -0.16
C LEU A 196 -1.49 14.62 -1.64
N PHE A 197 -1.45 13.53 -2.38
CA PHE A 197 -1.31 13.52 -3.84
C PHE A 197 -2.46 12.78 -4.49
N ALA A 198 -3.19 13.45 -5.37
CA ALA A 198 -4.17 12.84 -6.26
C ALA A 198 -3.48 12.53 -7.60
N PHE A 199 -3.16 11.27 -7.87
CA PHE A 199 -2.57 10.86 -9.17
C PHE A 199 -3.60 10.85 -10.29
N THR A 200 -4.87 10.71 -9.94
CA THR A 200 -6.02 10.92 -10.84
C THR A 200 -6.85 12.07 -10.30
N ALA A 201 -7.71 12.66 -11.14
CA ALA A 201 -8.57 13.74 -10.67
C ALA A 201 -9.62 13.21 -9.69
N CYS A 202 -9.70 13.83 -8.52
CA CYS A 202 -10.73 13.62 -7.49
C CYS A 202 -11.61 14.88 -7.45
N ALA A 203 -12.93 14.71 -7.50
CA ALA A 203 -13.85 15.84 -7.47
C ALA A 203 -14.06 16.37 -6.05
N ASN A 204 -14.00 15.47 -5.05
CA ASN A 204 -14.28 15.81 -3.65
C ASN A 204 -13.19 15.20 -2.77
N VAL A 205 -12.34 16.05 -2.18
CA VAL A 205 -11.35 15.66 -1.19
C VAL A 205 -11.57 16.47 0.08
N SER A 206 -11.69 15.79 1.20
CA SER A 206 -11.79 16.40 2.53
C SER A 206 -10.69 15.87 3.43
N ILE A 207 -10.14 16.75 4.26
CA ILE A 207 -9.23 16.38 5.36
C ILE A 207 -9.50 17.24 6.58
N SER A 208 -9.57 16.62 7.74
CA SER A 208 -9.72 17.30 9.03
C SER A 208 -8.68 16.82 10.05
N GLY A 209 -8.56 17.53 11.18
CA GLY A 209 -7.54 17.25 12.20
C GLY A 209 -6.16 17.83 11.87
N VAL A 210 -6.08 18.73 10.90
CA VAL A 210 -4.85 19.35 10.39
C VAL A 210 -4.96 20.89 10.39
N GLU A 211 -3.80 21.56 10.26
CA GLU A 211 -3.73 23.03 10.24
C GLU A 211 -4.44 23.64 9.02
N PHE A 212 -4.37 22.97 7.86
CA PHE A 212 -5.00 23.41 6.61
C PHE A 212 -6.05 22.39 6.16
N PRO A 213 -7.27 22.40 6.75
CA PRO A 213 -8.34 21.46 6.38
C PRO A 213 -8.85 21.71 4.95
N LEU A 214 -9.44 20.68 4.35
CA LEU A 214 -10.15 20.76 3.08
C LEU A 214 -11.58 20.25 3.28
N GLU A 215 -12.53 20.87 2.60
CA GLU A 215 -13.94 20.49 2.63
C GLU A 215 -14.44 20.34 1.19
N GLU A 216 -14.56 19.08 0.73
CA GLU A 216 -15.08 18.73 -0.60
C GLU A 216 -14.40 19.50 -1.75
N GLU A 217 -13.09 19.67 -1.67
CA GLU A 217 -12.34 20.41 -2.68
C GLU A 217 -11.83 19.49 -3.79
N PRO A 218 -11.88 19.91 -5.08
CA PRO A 218 -11.32 19.12 -6.15
C PRO A 218 -9.78 19.10 -6.08
N ARG A 219 -9.22 17.94 -6.35
CA ARG A 219 -7.77 17.72 -6.43
C ARG A 219 -7.40 16.98 -7.71
N ALA A 220 -6.24 17.35 -8.26
CA ALA A 220 -5.57 16.65 -9.34
C ALA A 220 -4.08 16.64 -9.04
N PHE A 221 -3.31 15.91 -9.82
CA PHE A 221 -1.86 15.86 -9.64
C PHE A 221 -1.25 17.27 -9.75
N SER A 222 -0.75 17.77 -8.64
CA SER A 222 -0.22 19.14 -8.51
C SER A 222 0.67 19.26 -7.28
N THR A 223 1.32 20.42 -7.12
CA THR A 223 2.11 20.76 -5.93
C THR A 223 1.25 21.20 -4.72
N ARG A 224 -0.06 21.22 -4.84
CA ARG A 224 -0.98 21.55 -3.74
C ARG A 224 -1.17 20.33 -2.84
N GLY A 225 -1.24 20.55 -1.54
CA GLY A 225 -1.43 19.48 -0.55
C GLY A 225 -0.13 19.00 0.10
N LEU A 226 0.97 19.74 -0.12
CA LEU A 226 2.26 19.46 0.54
C LEU A 226 2.31 20.03 1.95
N HIS A 227 2.93 19.27 2.88
CA HIS A 227 3.33 19.70 4.22
C HIS A 227 2.20 20.30 5.05
N ASN A 228 1.01 19.70 5.02
CA ASN A 228 0.01 19.95 6.05
C ASN A 228 0.53 19.47 7.41
N VAL A 229 -0.01 19.97 8.50
CA VAL A 229 0.48 19.70 9.85
C VAL A 229 -0.65 19.15 10.71
N ALA A 230 -0.43 18.01 11.35
CA ALA A 230 -1.36 17.39 12.28
C ALA A 230 -1.52 18.25 13.55
N LEU A 231 -2.75 18.40 14.02
CA LEU A 231 -3.09 19.12 15.26
C LEU A 231 -3.01 18.25 16.52
N GLY A 232 -2.62 16.97 16.34
CA GLY A 232 -2.61 15.96 17.41
C GLY A 232 -3.95 15.26 17.54
N GLY A 233 -3.95 13.92 17.40
CA GLY A 233 -5.16 13.10 17.45
C GLY A 233 -5.59 12.57 16.09
N PRO A 234 -6.89 12.25 15.89
CA PRO A 234 -7.38 11.65 14.67
C PRO A 234 -7.35 12.63 13.49
N ILE A 235 -6.86 12.15 12.37
CA ILE A 235 -6.94 12.79 11.06
C ILE A 235 -7.94 11.98 10.24
N HIS A 236 -8.93 12.62 9.68
CA HIS A 236 -9.89 11.98 8.78
C HIS A 236 -9.70 12.51 7.37
N ILE A 237 -9.52 11.60 6.43
CA ILE A 237 -9.36 11.89 5.00
C ILE A 237 -10.47 11.18 4.25
N GLN A 238 -11.15 11.90 3.35
CA GLN A 238 -12.17 11.34 2.45
C GLN A 238 -11.88 11.78 1.02
N SER A 239 -12.12 10.89 0.08
CA SER A 239 -11.91 11.18 -1.35
C SER A 239 -12.83 10.31 -2.21
N ASP A 240 -13.27 10.84 -3.33
CA ASP A 240 -14.01 10.08 -4.36
C ASP A 240 -13.09 9.42 -5.41
N GLY A 241 -11.80 9.40 -5.14
CA GLY A 241 -10.78 8.73 -5.95
C GLY A 241 -9.50 8.49 -5.17
N PRO A 242 -8.54 7.73 -5.70
CA PRO A 242 -7.35 7.34 -4.98
C PRO A 242 -6.43 8.52 -4.67
N LEU A 243 -6.07 8.66 -3.40
CA LEU A 243 -5.03 9.56 -2.93
C LEU A 243 -3.84 8.75 -2.40
N VAL A 244 -2.64 9.27 -2.62
CA VAL A 244 -1.44 8.87 -1.90
C VAL A 244 -1.25 9.83 -0.74
N VAL A 245 -1.11 9.30 0.46
CA VAL A 245 -0.92 10.02 1.71
C VAL A 245 0.51 9.75 2.18
N VAL A 246 1.33 10.79 2.22
CA VAL A 246 2.72 10.72 2.69
C VAL A 246 2.79 11.32 4.09
N ILE A 247 3.21 10.55 5.07
CA ILE A 247 3.30 10.95 6.48
C ILE A 247 4.77 10.96 6.89
N SER A 248 5.27 12.07 7.44
CA SER A 248 6.65 12.17 7.92
C SER A 248 6.82 11.50 9.28
N GLY A 249 7.91 10.74 9.44
CA GLY A 249 8.25 10.00 10.64
C GLY A 249 7.64 8.58 10.67
N HIS A 250 8.05 7.82 11.65
CA HIS A 250 7.63 6.44 11.91
C HIS A 250 7.11 6.29 13.34
#